data_47bc39257e438c9d8e7067c200ea003a
#
_entry.id   47bc39257e438c9d8e7067c200ea003a
#
_cell.length_a   1.000
_cell.length_b   1.000
_cell.length_c   1.000
_cell.angle_alpha   90.00
_cell.angle_beta   90.00
_cell.angle_gamma   90.00
#
_symmetry.space_group_name_H-M   'P 1'
#
loop_
_entity.id
_entity.type
_entity.pdbx_description
1 polymer ?
#
loop_
_entity_poly.entity_id
_entity_poly.type
_entity_poly.pdbx_seq_one_letter_code
_entity_poly.pdbx_strand_id
1 'polypeptide(L)'
;IVLAAAVVAMTVFFRVKTISVEGAEQYGSEELIAGMDVQKGDNLYLWNKNRVLSDLMHSFPYLESAQLRRKLPDGLVLTVTECSAAAAVRNEDNTFTYISAGGKVLENNAADGGLPIVLGVTLNAQIGDFLATGTDAHVDAMLNVLENMDAAGLLEKMSFLNLNDLTDVRIGYD
;
A
#
# COMPACT_ATOMS: atom_id res chain seq x y z
N ILE A 1 7.83 -35.65 29.16
CA ILE A 1 8.80 -34.68 29.74
C ILE A 1 9.57 -33.97 28.63
N VAL A 2 10.13 -34.66 27.63
CA VAL A 2 10.93 -34.06 26.54
C VAL A 2 10.09 -33.09 25.72
N LEU A 3 8.83 -33.44 25.36
CA LEU A 3 7.92 -32.58 24.61
C LEU A 3 7.57 -31.30 25.39
N ALA A 4 7.32 -31.40 26.70
CA ALA A 4 7.04 -30.25 27.54
C ALA A 4 8.25 -29.31 27.64
N ALA A 5 9.46 -29.87 27.78
CA ALA A 5 10.71 -29.09 27.80
C ALA A 5 10.94 -28.36 26.45
N ALA A 6 10.64 -29.00 25.30
CA ALA A 6 10.74 -28.39 23.98
C ALA A 6 9.74 -27.23 23.78
N VAL A 7 8.51 -27.38 24.28
CA VAL A 7 7.49 -26.31 24.23
C VAL A 7 7.92 -25.13 25.10
N VAL A 8 8.40 -25.37 26.32
CA VAL A 8 8.93 -24.32 27.21
C VAL A 8 10.12 -23.62 26.58
N ALA A 9 11.05 -24.36 25.97
CA ALA A 9 12.19 -23.77 25.28
C ALA A 9 11.71 -22.86 24.10
N MET A 10 10.76 -23.31 23.29
CA MET A 10 10.21 -22.51 22.20
C MET A 10 9.51 -21.22 22.70
N THR A 11 8.80 -21.26 23.81
CA THR A 11 8.11 -20.09 24.35
C THR A 11 9.04 -19.07 24.99
N VAL A 12 10.18 -19.51 25.54
CA VAL A 12 11.13 -18.64 26.23
C VAL A 12 12.19 -18.07 25.28
N PHE A 13 12.74 -18.91 24.39
CA PHE A 13 13.87 -18.52 23.54
C PHE A 13 13.47 -17.71 22.28
N PHE A 14 12.28 -17.93 21.75
CA PHE A 14 11.83 -17.25 20.53
C PHE A 14 10.90 -16.06 20.80
N ARG A 15 11.35 -15.14 21.64
CA ARG A 15 10.67 -13.87 21.89
C ARG A 15 11.29 -12.76 21.07
N VAL A 16 10.43 -11.90 20.53
CA VAL A 16 10.84 -10.68 19.79
C VAL A 16 11.62 -9.76 20.72
N LYS A 17 12.90 -9.56 20.48
CA LYS A 17 13.72 -8.56 21.17
C LYS A 17 14.00 -7.35 20.30
N THR A 18 14.20 -7.58 19.02
CA THR A 18 14.52 -6.53 18.06
C THR A 18 13.52 -6.53 16.90
N ILE A 19 13.08 -5.33 16.51
CA ILE A 19 12.31 -5.11 15.30
C ILE A 19 13.07 -4.03 14.52
N SER A 20 13.42 -4.32 13.26
CA SER A 20 14.04 -3.38 12.35
C SER A 20 13.15 -3.15 11.13
N VAL A 21 13.19 -1.94 10.59
CA VAL A 21 12.47 -1.56 9.37
C VAL A 21 13.49 -1.23 8.31
N GLU A 22 13.24 -1.69 7.09
CA GLU A 22 14.04 -1.44 5.89
C GLU A 22 13.15 -0.90 4.78
N GLY A 23 13.63 0.10 4.02
CA GLY A 23 12.94 0.68 2.86
C GLY A 23 11.92 1.78 3.20
N ALA A 24 11.81 2.19 4.46
CA ALA A 24 10.97 3.32 4.86
C ALA A 24 11.71 4.64 4.62
N GLU A 25 11.09 5.55 3.87
CA GLU A 25 11.60 6.88 3.55
C GLU A 25 10.64 7.99 4.01
N GLN A 26 9.34 7.81 3.78
CA GLN A 26 8.28 8.74 4.11
C GLN A 26 7.75 8.51 5.53
N TYR A 27 7.53 7.25 5.90
CA TYR A 27 7.06 6.88 7.23
C TYR A 27 8.23 6.65 8.20
N GLY A 28 8.06 7.09 9.45
CA GLY A 28 9.03 6.80 10.51
C GLY A 28 9.08 5.31 10.85
N SER A 29 10.30 4.77 11.01
CA SER A 29 10.46 3.35 11.41
C SER A 29 9.73 3.01 12.71
N GLU A 30 9.75 3.91 13.70
CA GLU A 30 9.06 3.73 14.98
C GLU A 30 7.54 3.75 14.82
N GLU A 31 7.03 4.56 13.90
CA GLU A 31 5.62 4.67 13.58
C GLU A 31 5.10 3.38 12.94
N LEU A 32 5.83 2.84 11.96
CA LEU A 32 5.53 1.55 11.34
C LEU A 32 5.57 0.40 12.34
N ILE A 33 6.54 0.39 13.25
CA ILE A 33 6.62 -0.61 14.32
C ILE A 33 5.42 -0.49 15.27
N ALA A 34 5.01 0.71 15.63
CA ALA A 34 3.86 0.94 16.48
C ALA A 34 2.53 0.53 15.83
N GLY A 35 2.44 0.64 14.49
CA GLY A 35 1.28 0.20 13.70
C GLY A 35 1.17 -1.32 13.53
N MET A 36 2.22 -2.08 13.84
CA MET A 36 2.16 -3.53 13.83
C MET A 36 1.53 -4.05 15.15
N ASP A 37 0.62 -5.01 15.04
CA ASP A 37 0.07 -5.76 16.19
C ASP A 37 1.06 -6.85 16.67
N VAL A 38 2.35 -6.49 16.73
CA VAL A 38 3.44 -7.35 17.24
C VAL A 38 4.42 -6.50 18.03
N GLN A 39 4.66 -6.85 19.29
CA GLN A 39 5.49 -6.08 20.20
C GLN A 39 6.72 -6.86 20.66
N LYS A 40 7.70 -6.13 21.22
CA LYS A 40 8.83 -6.75 21.93
C LYS A 40 8.31 -7.57 23.10
N GLY A 41 8.77 -8.82 23.20
CA GLY A 41 8.32 -9.80 24.20
C GLY A 41 7.35 -10.84 23.64
N ASP A 42 6.69 -10.58 22.53
CA ASP A 42 5.82 -11.54 21.87
C ASP A 42 6.59 -12.75 21.34
N ASN A 43 5.92 -13.87 21.20
CA ASN A 43 6.54 -15.04 20.61
C ASN A 43 6.58 -14.91 19.10
N LEU A 44 7.75 -15.17 18.49
CA LEU A 44 8.00 -15.07 17.04
C LEU A 44 7.07 -15.91 16.17
N TYR A 45 6.37 -16.90 16.72
CA TYR A 45 5.57 -17.87 15.99
C TYR A 45 4.07 -17.81 16.27
N LEU A 46 3.64 -17.10 17.32
CA LEU A 46 2.25 -17.13 17.80
C LEU A 46 1.34 -16.03 17.23
N TRP A 47 1.81 -15.21 16.30
CA TRP A 47 1.02 -14.18 15.63
C TRP A 47 0.77 -14.52 14.16
N ASN A 48 -0.31 -13.99 13.61
CA ASN A 48 -0.69 -14.21 12.22
C ASN A 48 -0.03 -13.15 11.32
N LYS A 49 0.97 -13.59 10.54
CA LYS A 49 1.72 -12.72 9.63
C LYS A 49 0.82 -11.96 8.65
N ASN A 50 -0.15 -12.65 8.04
CA ASN A 50 -0.99 -12.04 7.01
C ASN A 50 -1.89 -10.96 7.60
N ARG A 51 -2.43 -11.19 8.81
CA ARG A 51 -3.23 -10.20 9.53
C ARG A 51 -2.39 -8.96 9.84
N VAL A 52 -1.22 -9.13 10.45
CA VAL A 52 -0.31 -8.02 10.78
C VAL A 52 0.03 -7.19 9.55
N LEU A 53 0.34 -7.84 8.42
CA LEU A 53 0.64 -7.13 7.18
C LEU A 53 -0.59 -6.44 6.58
N SER A 54 -1.76 -7.07 6.62
CA SER A 54 -3.01 -6.48 6.14
C SER A 54 -3.37 -5.23 6.95
N ASP A 55 -3.34 -5.32 8.28
CA ASP A 55 -3.65 -4.22 9.18
C ASP A 55 -2.64 -3.05 8.99
N LEU A 56 -1.35 -3.37 8.80
CA LEU A 56 -0.33 -2.39 8.51
C LEU A 56 -0.59 -1.67 7.18
N MET A 57 -0.90 -2.42 6.12
CA MET A 57 -1.14 -1.85 4.77
C MET A 57 -2.37 -0.94 4.73
N HIS A 58 -3.40 -1.20 5.56
CA HIS A 58 -4.56 -0.33 5.71
C HIS A 58 -4.25 0.91 6.55
N SER A 59 -3.46 0.75 7.61
CA SER A 59 -3.10 1.86 8.49
C SER A 59 -2.13 2.85 7.85
N PHE A 60 -1.34 2.39 6.87
CA PHE A 60 -0.35 3.18 6.14
C PHE A 60 -0.60 3.10 4.63
N PRO A 61 -1.51 3.95 4.10
CA PRO A 61 -1.94 3.88 2.70
C PRO A 61 -0.80 4.03 1.70
N TYR A 62 0.23 4.83 2.00
CA TYR A 62 1.38 5.04 1.13
C TYR A 62 2.42 3.90 1.14
N LEU A 63 2.10 2.74 1.76
CA LEU A 63 2.88 1.52 1.58
C LEU A 63 2.37 0.76 0.36
N GLU A 64 3.20 0.60 -0.66
CA GLU A 64 2.90 -0.23 -1.84
C GLU A 64 3.00 -1.72 -1.50
N SER A 65 4.01 -2.09 -0.72
CA SER A 65 4.18 -3.47 -0.24
C SER A 65 4.84 -3.53 1.13
N ALA A 66 4.56 -4.60 1.86
CA ALA A 66 5.22 -4.88 3.13
C ALA A 66 5.54 -6.37 3.25
N GLN A 67 6.72 -6.70 3.74
CA GLN A 67 7.16 -8.05 4.01
C GLN A 67 7.72 -8.15 5.41
N LEU A 68 7.27 -9.13 6.18
CA LEU A 68 7.75 -9.38 7.53
C LEU A 68 8.53 -10.69 7.57
N ARG A 69 9.81 -10.64 7.96
CA ARG A 69 10.72 -11.78 8.05
C ARG A 69 11.18 -11.97 9.49
N ARG A 70 11.34 -13.23 9.90
CA ARG A 70 11.94 -13.58 11.18
C ARG A 70 13.45 -13.65 11.03
N LYS A 71 14.17 -12.92 11.88
CA LYS A 71 15.63 -13.00 12.03
C LYS A 71 15.93 -13.74 13.32
N LEU A 72 16.09 -15.05 13.20
CA LEU A 72 16.33 -15.92 14.36
C LEU A 72 17.62 -15.53 15.12
N PRO A 73 17.65 -15.69 16.46
CA PRO A 73 16.62 -16.34 17.29
C PRO A 73 15.50 -15.41 17.79
N ASP A 74 15.65 -14.07 17.72
CA ASP A 74 14.83 -13.13 18.49
C ASP A 74 14.54 -11.81 17.77
N GLY A 75 14.69 -11.77 16.43
CA GLY A 75 14.49 -10.58 15.61
C GLY A 75 13.34 -10.69 14.62
N LEU A 76 12.78 -9.51 14.28
CA LEU A 76 11.89 -9.30 13.14
C LEU A 76 12.48 -8.21 12.22
N VAL A 77 12.33 -8.40 10.92
CA VAL A 77 12.68 -7.42 9.91
C VAL A 77 11.42 -7.13 9.09
N LEU A 78 10.94 -5.90 9.15
CA LEU A 78 9.89 -5.38 8.29
C LEU A 78 10.58 -4.70 7.11
N THR A 79 10.38 -5.22 5.91
CA THR A 79 10.81 -4.57 4.67
C THR A 79 9.59 -3.97 4.01
N VAL A 80 9.61 -2.68 3.72
CA VAL A 80 8.51 -1.96 3.06
C VAL A 80 8.97 -1.35 1.76
N THR A 81 8.03 -1.17 0.84
CA THR A 81 8.17 -0.32 -0.34
C THR A 81 7.07 0.71 -0.27
N GLU A 82 7.43 1.98 -0.36
CA GLU A 82 6.49 3.08 -0.36
C GLU A 82 6.13 3.50 -1.78
N CYS A 83 4.95 4.10 -1.94
CA CYS A 83 4.47 4.66 -3.19
C CYS A 83 4.12 6.14 -3.00
N SER A 84 3.99 6.84 -4.11
CA SER A 84 3.48 8.20 -4.17
C SER A 84 2.13 8.25 -4.88
N ALA A 85 1.40 9.34 -4.70
CA ALA A 85 0.20 9.61 -5.47
C ALA A 85 0.57 9.85 -6.94
N ALA A 86 -0.05 9.09 -7.82
CA ALA A 86 0.18 9.11 -9.27
C ALA A 86 -0.90 9.89 -10.01
N ALA A 87 -2.13 9.83 -9.53
CA ALA A 87 -3.26 10.51 -10.16
C ALA A 87 -4.35 10.85 -9.12
N ALA A 88 -5.19 11.81 -9.49
CA ALA A 88 -6.36 12.26 -8.75
C ALA A 88 -7.62 11.91 -9.55
N VAL A 89 -8.37 10.90 -9.12
CA VAL A 89 -9.65 10.54 -9.71
C VAL A 89 -10.72 11.48 -9.20
N ARG A 90 -11.41 12.17 -10.14
CA ARG A 90 -12.43 13.15 -9.79
C ARG A 90 -13.74 12.45 -9.41
N ASN A 91 -14.21 12.74 -8.20
CA ASN A 91 -15.48 12.26 -7.66
C ASN A 91 -16.67 13.14 -8.18
N GLU A 92 -17.90 12.64 -8.01
CA GLU A 92 -19.12 13.36 -8.42
C GLU A 92 -19.34 14.67 -7.66
N ASP A 93 -18.87 14.76 -6.43
CA ASP A 93 -18.93 15.94 -5.56
C ASP A 93 -17.81 16.96 -5.79
N ASN A 94 -16.98 16.75 -6.83
CA ASN A 94 -15.78 17.52 -7.19
C ASN A 94 -14.62 17.42 -6.16
N THR A 95 -14.65 16.49 -5.26
CA THR A 95 -13.46 16.07 -4.52
C THR A 95 -12.64 15.09 -5.34
N PHE A 96 -11.48 14.71 -4.83
CA PHE A 96 -10.59 13.79 -5.51
C PHE A 96 -10.26 12.58 -4.63
N THR A 97 -10.09 11.43 -5.28
CA THR A 97 -9.50 10.25 -4.68
C THR A 97 -8.11 10.07 -5.25
N TYR A 98 -7.09 10.12 -4.40
CA TYR A 98 -5.70 9.91 -4.81
C TYR A 98 -5.39 8.43 -4.89
N ILE A 99 -4.73 8.04 -5.97
CA ILE A 99 -4.30 6.67 -6.22
C ILE A 99 -2.82 6.60 -6.59
N SER A 100 -2.16 5.48 -6.22
CA SER A 100 -0.83 5.17 -6.71
C SER A 100 -0.86 4.67 -8.16
N ALA A 101 0.30 4.60 -8.82
CA ALA A 101 0.41 4.02 -10.16
C ALA A 101 -0.02 2.54 -10.18
N GLY A 102 0.21 1.80 -9.10
CA GLY A 102 -0.26 0.42 -8.90
C GLY A 102 -1.74 0.29 -8.53
N GLY A 103 -2.49 1.39 -8.47
CA GLY A 103 -3.93 1.39 -8.21
C GLY A 103 -4.31 1.26 -6.74
N LYS A 104 -3.43 1.61 -5.81
CA LYS A 104 -3.78 1.68 -4.39
C LYS A 104 -4.47 3.01 -4.07
N VAL A 105 -5.57 2.98 -3.32
CA VAL A 105 -6.26 4.18 -2.84
C VAL A 105 -5.51 4.76 -1.67
N LEU A 106 -5.04 6.00 -1.81
CA LEU A 106 -4.19 6.68 -0.82
C LEU A 106 -5.00 7.65 0.04
N GLU A 107 -5.83 8.46 -0.59
CA GLU A 107 -6.67 9.47 0.06
C GLU A 107 -8.03 9.56 -0.60
N ASN A 108 -9.06 9.88 0.20
CA ASN A 108 -10.41 10.19 -0.29
C ASN A 108 -10.78 11.62 0.12
N ASN A 109 -11.71 12.21 -0.64
CA ASN A 109 -12.20 13.57 -0.41
C ASN A 109 -11.08 14.63 -0.35
N ALA A 110 -9.99 14.39 -1.06
CA ALA A 110 -8.87 15.31 -1.16
C ALA A 110 -9.24 16.56 -1.98
N ALA A 111 -8.52 17.65 -1.74
CA ALA A 111 -8.56 18.83 -2.59
C ALA A 111 -7.74 18.60 -3.88
N ASP A 112 -7.75 19.55 -4.80
CA ASP A 112 -6.85 19.52 -5.95
C ASP A 112 -5.40 19.68 -5.46
N GLY A 113 -4.58 18.66 -5.69
CA GLY A 113 -3.17 18.60 -5.30
C GLY A 113 -2.20 18.79 -6.46
N GLY A 114 -2.69 19.21 -7.64
CA GLY A 114 -1.83 19.36 -8.83
C GLY A 114 -1.37 18.04 -9.45
N LEU A 115 -2.05 16.93 -9.10
CA LEU A 115 -1.82 15.63 -9.71
C LEU A 115 -2.58 15.52 -11.04
N PRO A 116 -2.14 14.62 -11.95
CA PRO A 116 -2.90 14.29 -13.15
C PRO A 116 -4.35 13.93 -12.83
N ILE A 117 -5.32 14.61 -13.42
CA ILE A 117 -6.74 14.41 -13.13
C ILE A 117 -7.31 13.28 -14.01
N VAL A 118 -7.92 12.28 -13.41
CA VAL A 118 -8.64 11.22 -14.11
C VAL A 118 -10.14 11.50 -14.10
N LEU A 119 -10.74 11.43 -15.27
CA LEU A 119 -12.17 11.65 -15.52
C LEU A 119 -12.83 10.39 -16.09
N GLY A 120 -14.11 10.17 -15.76
CA GLY A 120 -14.89 9.05 -16.30
C GLY A 120 -14.70 7.74 -15.58
N VAL A 121 -14.13 7.75 -14.38
CA VAL A 121 -13.97 6.58 -13.50
C VAL A 121 -14.69 6.84 -12.19
N THR A 122 -15.46 5.86 -11.71
CA THR A 122 -16.05 5.88 -10.38
C THR A 122 -15.38 4.83 -9.54
N LEU A 123 -14.78 5.22 -8.43
CA LEU A 123 -14.07 4.33 -7.52
C LEU A 123 -14.99 3.90 -6.37
N ASN A 124 -14.99 2.59 -6.07
CA ASN A 124 -15.71 2.03 -4.94
C ASN A 124 -14.75 1.19 -4.09
N ALA A 125 -13.75 1.86 -3.51
CA ALA A 125 -12.72 1.25 -2.68
C ALA A 125 -12.39 2.14 -1.49
N GLN A 126 -11.90 1.53 -0.40
CA GLN A 126 -11.50 2.25 0.80
C GLN A 126 -10.02 2.65 0.74
N ILE A 127 -9.64 3.62 1.56
CA ILE A 127 -8.23 4.00 1.71
C ILE A 127 -7.42 2.78 2.16
N GLY A 128 -6.29 2.55 1.50
CA GLY A 128 -5.41 1.41 1.73
C GLY A 128 -5.71 0.17 0.88
N ASP A 129 -6.88 0.11 0.22
CA ASP A 129 -7.22 -0.97 -0.71
C ASP A 129 -6.56 -0.78 -2.08
N PHE A 130 -6.28 -1.90 -2.74
CA PHE A 130 -5.99 -1.91 -4.17
C PHE A 130 -7.28 -2.02 -4.99
N LEU A 131 -7.35 -1.30 -6.09
CA LEU A 131 -8.46 -1.38 -7.02
C LEU A 131 -8.50 -2.77 -7.66
N ALA A 132 -9.69 -3.38 -7.68
CA ALA A 132 -9.88 -4.69 -8.28
C ALA A 132 -9.86 -4.59 -9.81
N THR A 133 -8.98 -5.38 -10.44
CA THR A 133 -8.90 -5.50 -11.91
C THR A 133 -9.94 -6.49 -12.44
N GLY A 134 -10.36 -6.31 -13.69
CA GLY A 134 -11.30 -7.21 -14.38
C GLY A 134 -12.77 -7.05 -13.97
N THR A 135 -13.10 -6.05 -13.15
CA THR A 135 -14.48 -5.78 -12.71
C THR A 135 -15.10 -4.57 -13.39
N ASP A 136 -14.28 -3.58 -13.77
CA ASP A 136 -14.70 -2.36 -14.44
C ASP A 136 -13.68 -1.98 -15.53
N ALA A 137 -14.15 -1.87 -16.77
CA ALA A 137 -13.30 -1.56 -17.92
C ALA A 137 -12.65 -0.17 -17.84
N HIS A 138 -13.27 0.81 -17.18
CA HIS A 138 -12.70 2.14 -17.00
C HIS A 138 -11.57 2.10 -15.97
N VAL A 139 -11.73 1.34 -14.88
CA VAL A 139 -10.68 1.11 -13.89
C VAL A 139 -9.50 0.38 -14.52
N ASP A 140 -9.76 -0.68 -15.29
CA ASP A 140 -8.70 -1.44 -15.97
C ASP A 140 -7.93 -0.57 -16.98
N ALA A 141 -8.64 0.26 -17.76
CA ALA A 141 -8.02 1.18 -18.70
C ALA A 141 -7.17 2.24 -17.97
N MET A 142 -7.68 2.80 -16.87
CA MET A 142 -6.96 3.77 -16.04
C MET A 142 -5.66 3.17 -15.52
N LEU A 143 -5.73 2.00 -14.86
CA LEU A 143 -4.56 1.33 -14.28
C LEU A 143 -3.51 1.02 -15.32
N ASN A 144 -3.95 0.52 -16.50
CA ASN A 144 -3.05 0.23 -17.62
C ASN A 144 -2.31 1.47 -18.10
N VAL A 145 -3.00 2.61 -18.23
CA VAL A 145 -2.36 3.86 -18.63
C VAL A 145 -1.40 4.36 -17.56
N LEU A 146 -1.81 4.39 -16.29
CA LEU A 146 -0.96 4.89 -15.20
C LEU A 146 0.31 4.06 -15.03
N GLU A 147 0.19 2.73 -15.04
CA GLU A 147 1.34 1.82 -14.91
C GLU A 147 2.33 2.00 -16.07
N ASN A 148 1.84 2.10 -17.32
CA ASN A 148 2.70 2.31 -18.47
C ASN A 148 3.35 3.70 -18.49
N MET A 149 2.63 4.74 -18.05
CA MET A 149 3.16 6.10 -17.94
C MET A 149 4.23 6.21 -16.86
N ASP A 150 4.01 5.55 -15.72
CA ASP A 150 4.98 5.47 -14.62
C ASP A 150 6.25 4.74 -15.06
N ALA A 151 6.10 3.56 -15.66
CA ALA A 151 7.22 2.77 -16.19
C ALA A 151 8.03 3.51 -17.26
N ALA A 152 7.39 4.40 -18.03
CA ALA A 152 8.04 5.24 -19.02
C ALA A 152 8.66 6.53 -18.44
N GLY A 153 8.42 6.84 -17.15
CA GLY A 153 8.84 8.09 -16.50
C GLY A 153 8.12 9.33 -17.08
N LEU A 154 6.90 9.16 -17.58
CA LEU A 154 6.11 10.20 -18.21
C LEU A 154 4.93 10.69 -17.34
N LEU A 155 4.73 10.06 -16.18
CA LEU A 155 3.59 10.38 -15.32
C LEU A 155 3.59 11.85 -14.87
N GLU A 156 4.75 12.40 -14.53
CA GLU A 156 4.91 13.81 -14.13
C GLU A 156 4.56 14.82 -15.23
N LYS A 157 4.53 14.39 -16.49
CA LYS A 157 4.16 15.24 -17.64
C LYS A 157 2.70 15.12 -18.00
N MET A 158 1.97 14.21 -17.39
CA MET A 158 0.55 14.02 -17.63
C MET A 158 -0.23 15.08 -16.86
N SER A 159 -1.12 15.80 -17.52
CA SER A 159 -2.03 16.77 -16.88
C SER A 159 -3.41 16.19 -16.63
N PHE A 160 -3.92 15.37 -17.54
CA PHE A 160 -5.19 14.66 -17.35
C PHE A 160 -5.28 13.37 -18.15
N LEU A 161 -6.18 12.48 -17.70
CA LEU A 161 -6.63 11.27 -18.40
C LEU A 161 -8.16 11.28 -18.45
N ASN A 162 -8.73 11.32 -19.66
CA ASN A 162 -10.17 11.29 -19.84
C ASN A 162 -10.61 9.93 -20.40
N LEU A 163 -11.40 9.22 -19.60
CA LEU A 163 -11.95 7.89 -19.86
C LEU A 163 -13.48 7.90 -19.97
N ASN A 164 -14.13 9.05 -20.17
CA ASN A 164 -15.59 9.09 -20.33
C ASN A 164 -16.07 8.22 -21.50
N ASP A 165 -15.24 8.08 -22.54
CA ASP A 165 -15.48 7.19 -23.66
C ASP A 165 -14.23 6.34 -23.88
N LEU A 166 -14.34 5.03 -23.64
CA LEU A 166 -13.23 4.08 -23.85
C LEU A 166 -12.83 3.89 -25.32
N THR A 167 -13.65 4.34 -26.27
CA THR A 167 -13.29 4.34 -27.69
C THR A 167 -12.50 5.59 -28.11
N ASP A 168 -12.48 6.64 -27.26
CA ASP A 168 -11.76 7.90 -27.48
C ASP A 168 -11.04 8.33 -26.19
N VAL A 169 -10.05 7.54 -25.78
CA VAL A 169 -9.23 7.84 -24.59
C VAL A 169 -8.30 9.01 -24.89
N ARG A 170 -8.34 10.05 -24.04
CA ARG A 170 -7.52 11.26 -24.22
C ARG A 170 -6.60 11.48 -23.04
N ILE A 171 -5.33 11.74 -23.35
CA ILE A 171 -4.28 12.05 -22.39
C ILE A 171 -3.78 13.46 -22.69
N GLY A 172 -3.79 14.34 -21.67
CA GLY A 172 -3.16 15.65 -21.74
C GLY A 172 -1.72 15.59 -21.24
N TYR A 173 -0.86 16.36 -21.89
CA TYR A 173 0.54 16.55 -21.50
C TYR A 173 0.83 18.04 -21.36
N ASP A 174 1.67 18.38 -20.41
CA ASP A 174 2.27 19.70 -20.23
C ASP A 174 3.71 19.73 -20.74
#